data_c92749702ab58c66f767ddbe0847352e
#
_entry.id   c92749702ab58c66f767ddbe0847352e
#
_cell.length_a   1.000
_cell.length_b   1.000
_cell.length_c   1.000
_cell.angle_alpha   90.00
_cell.angle_beta   90.00
_cell.angle_gamma   90.00
#
_symmetry.space_group_name_H-M   'P 1'
#
loop_
_entity.id
_entity.type
_entity.pdbx_description
1 polymer ?
#
loop_
_entity_poly.entity_id
_entity_poly.type
_entity_poly.pdbx_seq_one_letter_code
_entity_poly.pdbx_strand_id
1 'polypeptide(L)'
;MSERLRVQIPGLDLKNPIMPASGCFAFGIEYAELYDISKLGAIMIKAATKEPRFGNPTPRVAETSSGMLNAIGLQNPGVDEIISNQLKKLEKYDVPIIANVAGSDIEDYVYVADKISKSPNV
;
A
#
# COMPACT_ATOMS: atom_id res chain seq x y z
N MET A 1 4.16 18.13 15.30
CA MET A 1 4.07 18.51 13.87
C MET A 1 3.21 19.77 13.72
N SER A 2 3.45 20.59 12.69
CA SER A 2 2.71 21.87 12.53
C SER A 2 1.27 21.61 12.08
N GLU A 3 0.29 22.18 12.76
CA GLU A 3 -1.14 22.23 12.37
C GLU A 3 -1.35 22.69 10.90
N ARG A 4 -0.41 23.46 10.38
CA ARG A 4 -0.45 23.99 8.99
C ARG A 4 -0.35 22.93 7.92
N LEU A 5 0.10 21.72 8.24
CA LEU A 5 0.24 20.62 7.29
C LEU A 5 -0.88 19.59 7.38
N ARG A 6 -1.76 19.73 8.39
CA ARG A 6 -2.87 18.80 8.59
C ARG A 6 -3.86 18.86 7.44
N VAL A 7 -4.31 17.70 6.98
CA VAL A 7 -5.31 17.56 5.92
C VAL A 7 -6.45 16.70 6.43
N GLN A 8 -7.67 17.22 6.31
CA GLN A 8 -8.89 16.49 6.66
C GLN A 8 -9.63 16.09 5.40
N ILE A 9 -9.85 14.81 5.23
CA ILE A 9 -10.69 14.21 4.20
C ILE A 9 -11.81 13.45 4.94
N PRO A 10 -13.05 13.41 4.45
CA PRO A 10 -14.12 12.64 5.11
C PRO A 10 -13.68 11.21 5.45
N GLY A 11 -13.68 10.88 6.74
CA GLY A 11 -13.23 9.59 7.26
C GLY A 11 -11.71 9.44 7.46
N LEU A 12 -10.89 10.44 7.11
CA LEU A 12 -9.43 10.35 7.19
C LEU A 12 -8.81 11.68 7.64
N ASP A 13 -8.08 11.67 8.74
CA ASP A 13 -7.37 12.83 9.30
C ASP A 13 -5.86 12.60 9.20
N LEU A 14 -5.22 13.37 8.33
CA LEU A 14 -3.81 13.22 8.01
C LEU A 14 -2.97 14.32 8.68
N LYS A 15 -1.92 13.94 9.37
CA LYS A 15 -0.96 14.88 9.98
C LYS A 15 -0.19 15.74 8.96
N ASN A 16 -0.13 15.30 7.71
CA ASN A 16 0.40 16.02 6.55
C ASN A 16 -0.05 15.33 5.25
N PRO A 17 0.11 15.96 4.06
CA PRO A 17 -0.35 15.40 2.79
C PRO A 17 0.62 14.39 2.13
N ILE A 18 1.70 14.02 2.79
CA ILE A 18 2.73 13.17 2.16
C ILE A 18 2.32 11.70 2.26
N MET A 19 2.10 11.10 1.10
CA MET A 19 1.73 9.70 0.95
C MET A 19 2.56 9.07 -0.17
N PRO A 20 3.49 8.15 0.12
CA PRO A 20 4.26 7.46 -0.91
C PRO A 20 3.38 6.49 -1.70
N ALA A 21 3.64 6.40 -3.00
CA ALA A 21 2.96 5.46 -3.88
C ALA A 21 3.54 4.04 -3.73
N SER A 22 2.68 3.02 -3.82
CA SER A 22 3.07 1.62 -3.62
C SER A 22 4.10 1.09 -4.63
N GLY A 23 4.19 1.70 -5.82
CA GLY A 23 5.18 1.32 -6.84
C GLY A 23 6.63 1.51 -6.42
N CYS A 24 6.89 2.50 -5.54
CA CYS A 24 8.23 2.77 -5.01
C CYS A 24 8.36 2.51 -3.50
N PHE A 25 7.26 2.23 -2.80
CA PHE A 25 7.24 2.08 -1.34
C PHE A 25 6.77 0.70 -0.88
N ALA A 26 6.21 -0.12 -1.76
CA ALA A 26 5.65 -1.45 -1.48
C ALA A 26 4.65 -1.42 -0.29
N PHE A 27 5.03 -1.98 0.86
CA PHE A 27 4.28 -1.91 2.12
C PHE A 27 4.92 -0.95 3.14
N GLY A 28 6.09 -0.41 2.85
CA GLY A 28 6.81 0.53 3.71
C GLY A 28 7.66 -0.09 4.81
N ILE A 29 7.68 -1.40 4.93
CA ILE A 29 8.40 -2.10 6.01
C ILE A 29 9.90 -1.92 5.87
N GLU A 30 10.43 -2.03 4.65
CA GLU A 30 11.84 -1.84 4.34
C GLU A 30 12.29 -0.39 4.63
N TYR A 31 11.41 0.58 4.37
CA TYR A 31 11.69 1.98 4.65
C TYR A 31 11.63 2.31 6.14
N ALA A 32 10.87 1.54 6.91
CA ALA A 32 10.82 1.70 8.36
C ALA A 32 12.16 1.37 9.06
N GLU A 33 13.06 0.64 8.38
CA GLU A 33 14.42 0.42 8.84
C GLU A 33 15.33 1.64 8.65
N LEU A 34 14.97 2.54 7.72
CA LEU A 34 15.78 3.70 7.37
C LEU A 34 15.33 4.97 8.11
N TYR A 35 14.03 5.12 8.38
CA TYR A 35 13.47 6.26 9.08
C TYR A 35 12.10 5.93 9.70
N ASP A 36 11.65 6.80 10.59
CA ASP A 36 10.35 6.69 11.23
C ASP A 36 9.21 7.01 10.25
N ILE A 37 8.57 5.98 9.72
CA ILE A 37 7.46 6.08 8.77
C ILE A 37 6.20 6.69 9.39
N SER A 38 6.09 6.80 10.72
CA SER A 38 5.00 7.51 11.40
C SER A 38 4.99 9.01 11.08
N LYS A 39 6.06 9.55 10.49
CA LYS A 39 6.10 10.94 10.00
C LYS A 39 5.29 11.19 8.74
N LEU A 40 4.91 10.15 8.01
CA LEU A 40 4.08 10.24 6.81
C LEU A 40 2.63 10.56 7.17
N GLY A 41 1.89 11.18 6.25
CA GLY A 41 0.45 11.41 6.38
C GLY A 41 -0.33 10.11 6.31
N ALA A 42 -0.01 9.27 5.34
CA ALA A 42 -0.52 7.91 5.21
C ALA A 42 0.46 7.06 4.39
N ILE A 43 0.25 5.76 4.37
CA ILE A 43 0.95 4.82 3.49
C ILE A 43 -0.07 4.17 2.56
N MET A 44 0.12 4.34 1.24
CA MET A 44 -0.67 3.61 0.26
C MET A 44 0.05 2.30 -0.08
N ILE A 45 -0.51 1.19 0.40
CA ILE A 45 0.12 -0.11 0.23
C ILE A 45 -0.08 -0.71 -1.16
N LYS A 46 0.73 -1.71 -1.48
CA LYS A 46 0.61 -2.50 -2.71
C LYS A 46 -0.78 -3.10 -2.85
N ALA A 47 -1.31 -3.14 -4.08
CA ALA A 47 -2.62 -3.69 -4.35
C ALA A 47 -2.75 -5.13 -3.85
N ALA A 48 -3.83 -5.39 -3.13
CA ALA A 48 -4.20 -6.71 -2.64
C ALA A 48 -5.14 -7.39 -3.64
N THR A 49 -4.86 -8.63 -3.99
CA THR A 49 -5.78 -9.53 -4.70
C THR A 49 -6.20 -10.67 -3.81
N LYS A 50 -7.29 -11.34 -4.14
CA LYS A 50 -7.78 -12.51 -3.42
C LYS A 50 -6.70 -13.58 -3.31
N GLU A 51 -6.16 -14.00 -4.45
CA GLU A 51 -5.06 -14.95 -4.53
C GLU A 51 -3.73 -14.24 -4.78
N PRO A 52 -2.58 -14.85 -4.40
CA PRO A 52 -1.26 -14.32 -4.72
C PRO A 52 -1.05 -14.17 -6.23
N ARG A 53 -0.36 -13.09 -6.63
CA ARG A 53 0.07 -12.87 -8.02
C ARG A 53 1.58 -12.72 -8.09
N PHE A 54 2.22 -13.55 -8.89
CA PHE A 54 3.68 -13.49 -9.13
C PHE A 54 4.08 -12.34 -10.06
N GLY A 55 3.11 -11.77 -10.77
CA GLY A 55 3.37 -10.76 -11.79
C GLY A 55 3.85 -11.35 -13.10
N ASN A 56 4.27 -10.47 -14.01
CA ASN A 56 4.80 -10.85 -15.31
C ASN A 56 6.22 -11.43 -15.21
N PRO A 57 6.67 -12.28 -16.16
CA PRO A 57 8.06 -12.72 -16.24
C PRO A 57 8.99 -11.53 -16.53
N THR A 58 10.25 -11.67 -16.15
CA THR A 58 11.30 -10.70 -16.45
C THR A 58 11.82 -10.88 -17.88
N PRO A 59 12.31 -9.78 -18.55
CA PRO A 59 12.43 -8.41 -18.07
C PRO A 59 11.06 -7.69 -18.06
N ARG A 60 10.78 -6.94 -17.01
CA ARG A 60 9.50 -6.22 -16.84
C ARG A 60 9.66 -4.75 -16.47
N VAL A 61 10.87 -4.24 -16.61
CA VAL A 61 11.26 -2.85 -16.46
C VAL A 61 12.20 -2.49 -17.61
N ALA A 62 12.01 -1.31 -18.21
CA ALA A 62 12.86 -0.78 -19.26
C ALA A 62 13.07 0.72 -19.06
N GLU A 63 14.33 1.16 -19.14
CA GLU A 63 14.67 2.59 -19.10
C GLU A 63 14.33 3.26 -20.41
N THR A 64 13.98 4.55 -20.31
CA THR A 64 13.79 5.47 -21.45
C THR A 64 14.68 6.70 -21.25
N SER A 65 14.76 7.58 -22.23
CA SER A 65 15.60 8.80 -22.16
C SER A 65 15.27 9.74 -20.99
N SER A 66 14.05 9.67 -20.44
CA SER A 66 13.59 10.56 -19.36
C SER A 66 12.68 9.87 -18.36
N GLY A 67 12.75 8.56 -18.24
CA GLY A 67 11.91 7.81 -17.32
C GLY A 67 12.09 6.30 -17.42
N MET A 68 11.06 5.59 -16.99
CA MET A 68 11.06 4.12 -16.93
C MET A 68 9.68 3.59 -17.30
N LEU A 69 9.64 2.57 -18.14
CA LEU A 69 8.46 1.77 -18.42
C LEU A 69 8.46 0.53 -17.53
N ASN A 70 7.30 0.09 -17.11
CA ASN A 70 7.18 -1.17 -16.38
C ASN A 70 5.95 -1.98 -16.81
N ALA A 71 6.05 -3.27 -16.63
CA ALA A 71 4.97 -4.25 -16.79
C ALA A 71 5.05 -5.26 -15.64
N ILE A 72 4.89 -4.80 -14.41
CA ILE A 72 5.06 -5.62 -13.19
C ILE A 72 3.99 -6.71 -13.11
N GLY A 73 2.76 -6.45 -13.55
CA GLY A 73 1.68 -7.43 -13.55
C GLY A 73 1.04 -7.63 -12.18
N LEU A 74 0.94 -6.56 -11.39
CA LEU A 74 0.22 -6.53 -10.12
C LEU A 74 0.74 -7.57 -9.10
N GLN A 75 2.06 -7.76 -9.05
CA GLN A 75 2.69 -8.69 -8.09
C GLN A 75 2.32 -8.34 -6.65
N ASN A 76 1.75 -9.30 -5.94
CA ASN A 76 1.41 -9.18 -4.51
C ASN A 76 1.20 -10.58 -3.91
N PRO A 77 1.34 -10.72 -2.57
CA PRO A 77 1.26 -12.03 -1.92
C PRO A 77 -0.18 -12.50 -1.62
N GLY A 78 -1.22 -11.77 -2.05
CA GLY A 78 -2.61 -12.05 -1.72
C GLY A 78 -3.05 -11.40 -0.40
N VAL A 79 -4.37 -11.16 -0.27
CA VAL A 79 -4.93 -10.39 0.85
C VAL A 79 -4.68 -11.05 2.21
N ASP A 80 -4.70 -12.38 2.30
CA ASP A 80 -4.50 -13.08 3.56
C ASP A 80 -3.08 -12.90 4.12
N GLU A 81 -2.07 -13.00 3.26
CA GLU A 81 -0.67 -12.75 3.62
C GLU A 81 -0.42 -11.26 3.92
N ILE A 82 -1.07 -10.36 3.19
CA ILE A 82 -0.98 -8.92 3.47
C ILE A 82 -1.49 -8.63 4.88
N ILE A 83 -2.63 -9.16 5.27
CA ILE A 83 -3.21 -8.94 6.60
C ILE A 83 -2.35 -9.59 7.69
N SER A 84 -2.03 -10.87 7.55
CA SER A 84 -1.36 -11.64 8.60
C SER A 84 0.10 -11.27 8.84
N ASN A 85 0.78 -10.73 7.84
CA ASN A 85 2.21 -10.42 7.90
C ASN A 85 2.48 -8.93 7.70
N GLN A 86 2.08 -8.35 6.56
CA GLN A 86 2.48 -6.98 6.21
C GLN A 86 1.78 -5.95 7.13
N LEU A 87 0.45 -5.98 7.20
CA LEU A 87 -0.29 -5.06 8.06
C LEU A 87 0.02 -5.28 9.54
N LYS A 88 0.22 -6.53 9.95
CA LYS A 88 0.63 -6.86 11.31
C LYS A 88 1.93 -6.18 11.74
N LYS A 89 2.92 -6.11 10.86
CA LYS A 89 4.18 -5.41 11.12
C LYS A 89 4.01 -3.89 11.16
N LEU A 90 3.01 -3.35 10.48
CA LEU A 90 2.72 -1.92 10.44
C LEU A 90 1.90 -1.42 11.65
N GLU A 91 1.23 -2.29 12.39
CA GLU A 91 0.40 -1.92 13.57
C GLU A 91 1.14 -1.09 14.62
N LYS A 92 2.45 -1.25 14.74
CA LYS A 92 3.28 -0.53 15.71
C LYS A 92 3.56 0.94 15.33
N TYR A 93 3.23 1.35 14.10
CA TYR A 93 3.45 2.70 13.60
C TYR A 93 2.15 3.49 13.60
N ASP A 94 2.21 4.71 14.15
CA ASP A 94 1.08 5.65 14.14
C ASP A 94 0.98 6.35 12.77
N VAL A 95 0.51 5.60 11.77
CA VAL A 95 0.29 6.08 10.40
C VAL A 95 -0.91 5.38 9.78
N PRO A 96 -1.86 6.13 9.19
CA PRO A 96 -2.98 5.54 8.47
C PRO A 96 -2.51 4.73 7.27
N ILE A 97 -3.16 3.60 7.04
CA ILE A 97 -2.92 2.75 5.87
C ILE A 97 -4.09 2.90 4.90
N ILE A 98 -3.77 3.19 3.64
CA ILE A 98 -4.75 3.19 2.56
C ILE A 98 -4.52 1.91 1.75
N ALA A 99 -5.48 1.00 1.83
CA ALA A 99 -5.41 -0.25 1.09
C ALA A 99 -5.83 -0.05 -0.36
N ASN A 100 -5.03 -0.57 -1.27
CA ASN A 100 -5.38 -0.67 -2.68
C ASN A 100 -5.98 -2.06 -2.92
N VAL A 101 -7.19 -2.11 -3.47
CA VAL A 101 -7.95 -3.34 -3.72
C VAL A 101 -7.97 -3.64 -5.21
N ALA A 102 -7.70 -4.87 -5.59
CA ALA A 102 -7.74 -5.32 -6.98
C ALA A 102 -8.38 -6.71 -7.09
N GLY A 103 -9.03 -6.95 -8.22
CA GLY A 103 -9.69 -8.21 -8.52
C GLY A 103 -9.87 -8.40 -10.03
N SER A 104 -10.30 -9.58 -10.43
CA SER A 104 -10.62 -9.90 -11.82
C SER A 104 -12.11 -9.74 -12.12
N ASP A 105 -12.95 -9.79 -11.10
CA ASP A 105 -14.40 -9.62 -11.13
C ASP A 105 -14.90 -8.91 -9.86
N ILE A 106 -16.19 -8.62 -9.83
CA ILE A 106 -16.83 -7.90 -8.71
C ILE A 106 -16.70 -8.68 -7.40
N GLU A 107 -16.78 -9.99 -7.43
CA GLU A 107 -16.72 -10.85 -6.25
C GLU A 107 -15.34 -10.80 -5.60
N ASP A 108 -14.28 -10.76 -6.39
CA ASP A 108 -12.91 -10.58 -5.91
C ASP A 108 -12.75 -9.23 -5.19
N TYR A 109 -13.26 -8.13 -5.78
CA TYR A 109 -13.20 -6.81 -5.14
C TYR A 109 -13.93 -6.78 -3.81
N VAL A 110 -15.15 -7.34 -3.77
CA VAL A 110 -15.95 -7.44 -2.53
C VAL A 110 -15.22 -8.25 -1.46
N TYR A 111 -14.68 -9.40 -1.85
CA TYR A 111 -13.94 -10.28 -0.95
C TYR A 111 -12.72 -9.59 -0.33
N VAL A 112 -11.89 -8.97 -1.17
CA VAL A 112 -10.67 -8.29 -0.71
C VAL A 112 -11.00 -7.08 0.16
N ALA A 113 -11.98 -6.27 -0.26
CA ALA A 113 -12.41 -5.09 0.50
C ALA A 113 -12.98 -5.48 1.87
N ASP A 114 -13.86 -6.49 1.93
CA ASP A 114 -14.42 -6.98 3.19
C ASP A 114 -13.35 -7.50 4.15
N LYS A 115 -12.36 -8.23 3.64
CA LYS A 115 -11.28 -8.76 4.48
C LYS A 115 -10.35 -7.68 5.01
N ILE A 116 -9.84 -6.83 4.10
CA ILE A 116 -8.77 -5.90 4.46
C ILE A 116 -9.28 -4.73 5.33
N SER A 117 -10.54 -4.32 5.15
CA SER A 117 -11.17 -3.26 5.96
C SER A 117 -11.35 -3.61 7.44
N LYS A 118 -11.19 -4.88 7.80
CA LYS A 118 -11.24 -5.35 9.20
C LYS A 118 -9.91 -5.19 9.93
N SER A 119 -8.86 -4.81 9.23
CA SER A 119 -7.55 -4.55 9.84
C SER A 119 -7.56 -3.21 10.59
N PRO A 120 -7.02 -3.17 11.83
CA PRO A 120 -7.20 -2.02 12.73
C PRO A 120 -6.56 -0.71 12.27
N ASN A 121 -5.62 -0.76 11.35
CA ASN A 121 -4.87 0.40 10.85
C ASN A 121 -5.20 0.77 9.39
N VAL A 122 -6.23 0.15 8.79
CA VAL A 122 -6.71 0.39 7.42
C VAL A 122 -7.98 1.22 7.45
#